data_b5e8e89b1e1f0e0e1d4282ecbb70e8af
#
_entry.id   b5e8e89b1e1f0e0e1d4282ecbb70e8af
#
_cell.length_a   1.000
_cell.length_b   1.000
_cell.length_c   1.000
_cell.angle_alpha   90.00
_cell.angle_beta   90.00
_cell.angle_gamma   90.00
#
_symmetry.space_group_name_H-M   'P 1'
#
loop_
_entity.id
_entity.type
_entity.pdbx_description
1 polymer ?
#
loop_
_entity_poly.entity_id
_entity_poly.type
_entity_poly.pdbx_seq_one_letter_code
_entity_poly.pdbx_strand_id
1 'polypeptide(L)'
;MGEFFRRLRYLCNRRRFDQELADDMEFHREMAAREGRQNFGSTLRLREDAREAWGWMWIDRLTQDFRFAVRMLRKSPGFTITAILTLALGIGANTAVFSLVNSFLLRPLPYPHAERLVKVWEQLRVLGINRFAAPVGDFVDYRKDNHVFEDMAAAEDGHFLLTTDQLSQRVFALKVTANLFEMMALHPAIGRSLVDTDNQPGHEHVIVLSDAVWRENFGADSNLLGKNVTLDGQIYEVVGVMPRGLRFSIGQPDPPDVWVPLSLVPDPNRNTGRLQIVARLRDGVTLANAQANMDTLARQMEQEYHIQMGPHGEDPGYGLWLVPLRAELVGDLRESLFLMLGAAGLILLIACANVANLMLAHGVSRDREFAIRISLGASRARLLRLLTIEAACLAAIGGLLGFAVAVALSRLLLLWSPFDVARLLGVTLDLRLLAFASAAAFVSLLL
;
A
#
# COMPACT_ATOMS: atom_id res chain seq x y z
N MET A 1 1.82 -18.77 38.33
CA MET A 1 1.32 -17.36 38.16
C MET A 1 1.84 -16.41 39.26
N GLY A 2 2.02 -16.81 40.54
CA GLY A 2 2.42 -15.91 41.61
C GLY A 2 3.81 -15.24 41.50
N GLU A 3 4.82 -15.92 40.95
CA GLU A 3 6.18 -15.34 40.82
C GLU A 3 6.26 -14.25 39.77
N PHE A 4 5.56 -14.37 38.64
CA PHE A 4 5.52 -13.36 37.60
C PHE A 4 4.90 -12.06 38.10
N PHE A 5 3.75 -12.13 38.77
CA PHE A 5 3.08 -10.96 39.35
C PHE A 5 3.90 -10.31 40.50
N ARG A 6 4.59 -11.10 41.31
CA ARG A 6 5.48 -10.59 42.37
C ARG A 6 6.65 -9.79 41.77
N ARG A 7 7.30 -10.33 40.72
CA ARG A 7 8.41 -9.68 40.02
C ARG A 7 7.95 -8.42 39.27
N LEU A 8 6.75 -8.46 38.66
CA LEU A 8 6.17 -7.28 38.01
C LEU A 8 5.86 -6.14 39.02
N ARG A 9 5.30 -6.50 40.19
CA ARG A 9 5.03 -5.56 41.28
C ARG A 9 6.32 -4.94 41.86
N TYR A 10 7.40 -5.71 41.93
CA TYR A 10 8.73 -5.23 42.30
C TYR A 10 9.25 -4.20 41.30
N LEU A 11 9.12 -4.45 40.00
CA LEU A 11 9.54 -3.49 38.97
C LEU A 11 8.79 -2.15 39.07
N CYS A 12 7.48 -2.17 39.31
CA CYS A 12 6.66 -0.97 39.39
C CYS A 12 6.94 -0.15 40.69
N ASN A 13 7.25 -0.80 41.80
CA ASN A 13 7.40 -0.17 43.11
C ASN A 13 8.80 -0.35 43.71
N ARG A 14 9.83 -0.43 42.88
CA ARG A 14 11.21 -0.74 43.27
C ARG A 14 11.75 0.11 44.41
N ARG A 15 11.53 1.42 44.37
CA ARG A 15 12.02 2.33 45.42
C ARG A 15 11.44 2.01 46.80
N ARG A 16 10.18 1.65 46.86
CA ARG A 16 9.49 1.30 48.06
C ARG A 16 10.00 -0.01 48.66
N PHE A 17 10.16 -1.06 47.79
CA PHE A 17 10.70 -2.35 48.21
C PHE A 17 12.18 -2.27 48.63
N ASP A 18 13.01 -1.45 47.95
CA ASP A 18 14.40 -1.21 48.35
C ASP A 18 14.50 -0.46 49.69
N GLN A 19 13.55 0.42 49.99
CA GLN A 19 13.45 1.11 51.28
C GLN A 19 12.96 0.15 52.39
N GLU A 20 11.86 -0.55 52.18
CA GLU A 20 11.33 -1.55 53.13
C GLU A 20 12.41 -2.60 53.46
N LEU A 21 13.18 -3.07 52.51
CA LEU A 21 14.30 -4.01 52.74
C LEU A 21 15.44 -3.33 53.53
N ALA A 22 15.74 -2.07 53.30
CA ALA A 22 16.78 -1.37 54.03
C ALA A 22 16.40 -1.18 55.51
N ASP A 23 15.15 -0.81 55.76
CA ASP A 23 14.59 -0.62 57.11
C ASP A 23 14.54 -1.98 57.87
N ASP A 24 14.09 -3.04 57.21
CA ASP A 24 14.10 -4.40 57.82
C ASP A 24 15.52 -4.87 58.17
N MET A 25 16.50 -4.62 57.30
CA MET A 25 17.88 -5.00 57.54
C MET A 25 18.52 -4.19 58.70
N GLU A 26 18.17 -2.91 58.80
CA GLU A 26 18.63 -2.05 59.91
C GLU A 26 18.03 -2.48 61.21
N PHE A 27 16.74 -2.80 61.24
CA PHE A 27 16.05 -3.36 62.41
C PHE A 27 16.69 -4.69 62.88
N HIS A 28 16.93 -5.62 61.97
CA HIS A 28 17.57 -6.90 62.28
C HIS A 28 19.01 -6.74 62.73
N ARG A 29 19.75 -5.76 62.26
CA ARG A 29 21.10 -5.41 62.70
C ARG A 29 21.12 -4.88 64.12
N GLU A 30 20.14 -4.03 64.45
CA GLU A 30 19.98 -3.50 65.83
C GLU A 30 19.61 -4.64 66.82
N MET A 31 18.73 -5.56 66.41
CA MET A 31 18.35 -6.70 67.22
C MET A 31 19.55 -7.64 67.47
N ALA A 32 20.34 -7.96 66.45
CA ALA A 32 21.53 -8.81 66.55
C ALA A 32 22.60 -8.15 67.45
N ALA A 33 22.73 -6.80 67.41
CA ALA A 33 23.63 -6.08 68.29
C ALA A 33 23.19 -6.14 69.77
N ARG A 34 21.88 -6.08 70.04
CA ARG A 34 21.31 -6.26 71.39
C ARG A 34 21.48 -7.69 71.95
N GLU A 35 21.48 -8.69 71.08
CA GLU A 35 21.68 -10.09 71.42
C GLU A 35 23.17 -10.51 71.53
N GLY A 36 24.12 -9.57 71.37
CA GLY A 36 25.55 -9.82 71.45
C GLY A 36 26.14 -10.66 70.31
N ARG A 37 25.39 -10.84 69.18
CA ARG A 37 25.84 -11.58 68.00
C ARG A 37 26.64 -10.65 67.06
N GLN A 38 27.98 -10.81 67.05
CA GLN A 38 28.87 -9.96 66.24
C GLN A 38 28.88 -10.23 64.73
N ASN A 39 28.21 -11.27 64.20
CA ASN A 39 28.26 -11.64 62.80
C ASN A 39 26.88 -11.53 62.13
N PHE A 40 26.50 -10.35 61.69
CA PHE A 40 25.28 -10.14 60.88
C PHE A 40 25.50 -10.38 59.38
N GLY A 41 26.69 -10.79 58.95
CA GLY A 41 27.00 -10.94 57.52
C GLY A 41 27.11 -9.60 56.76
N SER A 42 27.52 -9.68 55.51
CA SER A 42 27.61 -8.48 54.66
C SER A 42 26.20 -8.05 54.19
N THR A 43 25.73 -6.90 54.66
CA THR A 43 24.44 -6.29 54.24
C THR A 43 24.36 -6.07 52.75
N LEU A 44 25.51 -5.91 52.08
CA LEU A 44 25.60 -5.82 50.63
C LEU A 44 25.24 -7.13 49.95
N ARG A 45 25.74 -8.25 50.43
CA ARG A 45 25.41 -9.60 49.88
C ARG A 45 23.93 -9.94 50.07
N LEU A 46 23.37 -9.70 51.23
CA LEU A 46 21.94 -9.92 51.52
C LEU A 46 21.03 -9.06 50.62
N ARG A 47 21.43 -7.82 50.31
CA ARG A 47 20.72 -7.00 49.36
C ARG A 47 20.81 -7.51 47.90
N GLU A 48 21.96 -8.02 47.51
CA GLU A 48 22.12 -8.62 46.19
C GLU A 48 21.31 -9.92 46.05
N ASP A 49 21.33 -10.79 47.07
CA ASP A 49 20.56 -12.05 47.09
C ASP A 49 19.05 -11.77 47.07
N ALA A 50 18.56 -10.75 47.81
CA ALA A 50 17.16 -10.34 47.76
C ALA A 50 16.75 -9.79 46.40
N ARG A 51 17.61 -9.00 45.74
CA ARG A 51 17.38 -8.52 44.36
C ARG A 51 17.41 -9.65 43.34
N GLU A 52 18.26 -10.67 43.50
CA GLU A 52 18.25 -11.88 42.67
C GLU A 52 16.93 -12.67 42.82
N ALA A 53 16.41 -12.80 44.03
CA ALA A 53 15.18 -13.52 44.31
C ALA A 53 13.92 -12.79 43.84
N TRP A 54 13.89 -11.44 43.89
CA TRP A 54 12.69 -10.63 43.63
C TRP A 54 12.67 -9.97 42.26
N GLY A 55 13.84 -9.73 41.64
CA GLY A 55 13.97 -8.97 40.39
C GLY A 55 14.35 -9.83 39.19
N TRP A 56 14.14 -9.27 38.02
CA TRP A 56 14.74 -9.75 36.78
C TRP A 56 16.08 -9.00 36.57
N MET A 57 17.17 -9.54 37.11
CA MET A 57 18.51 -8.96 36.97
C MET A 57 18.90 -8.60 35.54
N TRP A 58 18.40 -9.35 34.56
CA TRP A 58 18.65 -9.04 33.15
C TRP A 58 17.99 -7.74 32.69
N ILE A 59 16.80 -7.40 33.21
CA ILE A 59 16.12 -6.12 32.88
C ILE A 59 16.89 -4.95 33.50
N ASP A 60 17.37 -5.12 34.75
CA ASP A 60 18.18 -4.10 35.41
C ASP A 60 19.49 -3.82 34.68
N ARG A 61 20.15 -4.86 34.22
CA ARG A 61 21.34 -4.76 33.37
C ARG A 61 21.03 -4.10 32.03
N LEU A 62 19.92 -4.48 31.37
CA LEU A 62 19.49 -3.84 30.13
C LEU A 62 19.17 -2.35 30.30
N THR A 63 18.47 -1.95 31.38
CA THR A 63 18.15 -0.55 31.62
C THR A 63 19.39 0.29 31.91
N GLN A 64 20.38 -0.29 32.61
CA GLN A 64 21.68 0.37 32.87
C GLN A 64 22.46 0.53 31.57
N ASP A 65 22.55 -0.51 30.75
CA ASP A 65 23.25 -0.52 29.48
C ASP A 65 22.56 0.45 28.48
N PHE A 66 21.23 0.49 28.46
CA PHE A 66 20.46 1.46 27.65
C PHE A 66 20.74 2.92 28.07
N ARG A 67 20.68 3.22 29.38
CA ARG A 67 21.00 4.58 29.87
C ARG A 67 22.44 4.97 29.53
N PHE A 68 23.32 4.01 29.59
CA PHE A 68 24.71 4.23 29.23
C PHE A 68 24.84 4.50 27.73
N ALA A 69 24.24 3.69 26.86
CA ALA A 69 24.23 3.88 25.41
C ALA A 69 23.69 5.27 25.03
N VAL A 70 22.53 5.66 25.57
CA VAL A 70 21.94 7.01 25.33
C VAL A 70 22.89 8.13 25.77
N ARG A 71 23.58 7.98 26.92
CA ARG A 71 24.55 8.99 27.38
C ARG A 71 25.76 9.08 26.42
N MET A 72 26.22 7.95 25.89
CA MET A 72 27.33 7.91 24.94
C MET A 72 26.96 8.55 23.61
N LEU A 73 25.78 8.21 23.07
CA LEU A 73 25.28 8.81 21.83
C LEU A 73 25.13 10.35 21.97
N ARG A 74 24.72 10.85 23.15
CA ARG A 74 24.66 12.28 23.42
C ARG A 74 26.03 12.96 23.50
N LYS A 75 27.10 12.23 23.88
CA LYS A 75 28.46 12.77 23.95
C LYS A 75 29.12 12.91 22.58
N SER A 76 28.67 12.14 21.58
CA SER A 76 29.18 12.19 20.21
C SER A 76 28.06 12.57 19.22
N PRO A 77 27.58 13.84 19.23
CA PRO A 77 26.41 14.23 18.45
C PRO A 77 26.64 14.14 16.95
N GLY A 78 27.82 14.45 16.44
CA GLY A 78 28.15 14.34 15.02
C GLY A 78 28.00 12.91 14.50
N PHE A 79 28.60 11.93 15.19
CA PHE A 79 28.44 10.50 14.88
C PHE A 79 26.97 10.08 14.91
N THR A 80 26.28 10.41 16.02
CA THR A 80 24.90 9.99 16.25
C THR A 80 23.93 10.53 15.19
N ILE A 81 24.04 11.81 14.85
CA ILE A 81 23.18 12.45 13.84
C ILE A 81 23.46 11.84 12.47
N THR A 82 24.73 11.68 12.08
CA THR A 82 25.10 11.08 10.79
C THR A 82 24.60 9.66 10.68
N ALA A 83 24.78 8.82 11.70
CA ALA A 83 24.32 7.44 11.70
C ALA A 83 22.77 7.36 11.63
N ILE A 84 22.06 8.16 12.43
CA ILE A 84 20.59 8.21 12.43
C ILE A 84 20.06 8.68 11.07
N LEU A 85 20.62 9.75 10.49
CA LEU A 85 20.19 10.25 9.17
C LEU A 85 20.43 9.23 8.07
N THR A 86 21.60 8.57 8.08
CA THR A 86 21.92 7.53 7.10
C THR A 86 20.94 6.35 7.17
N LEU A 87 20.65 5.86 8.39
CA LEU A 87 19.66 4.81 8.59
C LEU A 87 18.24 5.27 8.24
N ALA A 88 17.88 6.49 8.64
CA ALA A 88 16.53 7.03 8.34
C ALA A 88 16.29 7.15 6.84
N LEU A 89 17.27 7.60 6.06
CA LEU A 89 17.18 7.67 4.61
C LEU A 89 17.11 6.28 3.98
N GLY A 90 17.98 5.35 4.41
CA GLY A 90 18.01 3.97 3.88
C GLY A 90 16.71 3.22 4.18
N ILE A 91 16.26 3.21 5.42
CA ILE A 91 15.02 2.55 5.85
C ILE A 91 13.82 3.28 5.24
N GLY A 92 13.82 4.62 5.19
CA GLY A 92 12.74 5.43 4.66
C GLY A 92 12.51 5.20 3.18
N ALA A 93 13.56 5.22 2.36
CA ALA A 93 13.48 4.96 0.93
C ALA A 93 12.96 3.54 0.65
N ASN A 94 13.50 2.52 1.34
CA ASN A 94 13.03 1.14 1.21
C ASN A 94 11.55 0.99 1.59
N THR A 95 11.14 1.60 2.70
CA THR A 95 9.77 1.53 3.19
C THR A 95 8.81 2.25 2.23
N ALA A 96 9.22 3.38 1.63
CA ALA A 96 8.42 4.08 0.64
C ALA A 96 8.23 3.24 -0.64
N VAL A 97 9.32 2.65 -1.17
CA VAL A 97 9.24 1.75 -2.33
C VAL A 97 8.42 0.50 -2.02
N PHE A 98 8.61 -0.11 -0.84
CA PHE A 98 7.79 -1.24 -0.42
C PHE A 98 6.30 -0.85 -0.29
N SER A 99 6.00 0.36 0.14
CA SER A 99 4.62 0.85 0.19
C SER A 99 3.96 0.87 -1.19
N LEU A 100 4.69 1.26 -2.23
CA LEU A 100 4.22 1.16 -3.62
C LEU A 100 4.02 -0.30 -4.03
N VAL A 101 5.03 -1.15 -3.82
CA VAL A 101 4.93 -2.59 -4.11
C VAL A 101 3.74 -3.23 -3.38
N ASN A 102 3.54 -2.93 -2.10
CA ASN A 102 2.40 -3.43 -1.33
C ASN A 102 1.07 -2.96 -1.91
N SER A 103 0.96 -1.68 -2.26
CA SER A 103 -0.27 -1.10 -2.82
C SER A 103 -0.61 -1.68 -4.19
N PHE A 104 0.37 -1.82 -5.07
CA PHE A 104 0.16 -2.30 -6.44
C PHE A 104 0.09 -3.82 -6.56
N LEU A 105 1.03 -4.55 -5.89
CA LEU A 105 1.21 -5.98 -6.10
C LEU A 105 0.57 -6.86 -5.03
N LEU A 106 0.37 -6.38 -3.81
CA LEU A 106 -0.08 -7.23 -2.71
C LEU A 106 -1.53 -6.98 -2.27
N ARG A 107 -2.07 -5.79 -2.53
CA ARG A 107 -3.46 -5.47 -2.19
C ARG A 107 -4.42 -5.96 -3.25
N PRO A 108 -5.57 -6.54 -2.86
CA PRO A 108 -6.66 -6.80 -3.80
C PRO A 108 -7.25 -5.48 -4.31
N LEU A 109 -7.81 -5.50 -5.51
CA LEU A 109 -8.59 -4.38 -6.03
C LEU A 109 -9.82 -4.15 -5.15
N PRO A 110 -10.31 -2.91 -5.03
CA PRO A 110 -11.43 -2.55 -4.17
C PRO A 110 -12.81 -2.92 -4.76
N TYR A 111 -12.86 -3.98 -5.57
CA TYR A 111 -14.09 -4.44 -6.22
C TYR A 111 -14.56 -5.77 -5.64
N PRO A 112 -15.87 -6.03 -5.60
CA PRO A 112 -16.39 -7.33 -5.20
C PRO A 112 -15.87 -8.43 -6.11
N HIS A 113 -15.41 -9.54 -5.52
CA HIS A 113 -14.89 -10.69 -6.28
C HIS A 113 -13.87 -10.31 -7.36
N ALA A 114 -12.94 -9.39 -7.00
CA ALA A 114 -11.95 -8.82 -7.91
C ALA A 114 -11.08 -9.86 -8.61
N GLU A 115 -10.90 -11.03 -8.00
CA GLU A 115 -10.18 -12.19 -8.55
C GLU A 115 -10.87 -12.81 -9.78
N ARG A 116 -12.19 -12.58 -9.92
CA ARG A 116 -12.99 -13.05 -11.08
C ARG A 116 -13.13 -12.00 -12.17
N LEU A 117 -12.63 -10.78 -11.96
CA LEU A 117 -12.70 -9.72 -12.97
C LEU A 117 -11.57 -9.88 -13.99
N VAL A 118 -11.98 -9.88 -15.27
CA VAL A 118 -11.07 -9.97 -16.41
C VAL A 118 -11.31 -8.83 -17.39
N LYS A 119 -10.26 -8.36 -18.02
CA LYS A 119 -10.31 -7.49 -19.19
C LYS A 119 -10.39 -8.38 -20.43
N VAL A 120 -11.25 -8.04 -21.37
CA VAL A 120 -11.38 -8.74 -22.65
C VAL A 120 -10.77 -7.86 -23.73
N TRP A 121 -9.73 -8.34 -24.38
CA TRP A 121 -9.08 -7.70 -25.50
C TRP A 121 -9.29 -8.49 -26.79
N GLU A 122 -9.41 -7.80 -27.90
CA GLU A 122 -9.25 -8.40 -29.21
C GLU A 122 -7.77 -8.47 -29.57
N GLN A 123 -7.41 -9.49 -30.31
CA GLN A 123 -6.08 -9.72 -30.86
C GLN A 123 -6.13 -9.81 -32.36
N LEU A 124 -5.16 -9.20 -33.03
CA LEU A 124 -4.90 -9.35 -34.45
C LEU A 124 -3.49 -9.96 -34.57
N ARG A 125 -3.42 -11.29 -34.45
CA ARG A 125 -2.16 -12.04 -34.20
C ARG A 125 -1.17 -11.89 -35.34
N VAL A 126 -1.63 -11.88 -36.60
CA VAL A 126 -0.79 -11.71 -37.77
C VAL A 126 -0.17 -10.31 -37.83
N LEU A 127 -0.90 -9.30 -37.34
CA LEU A 127 -0.43 -7.93 -37.28
C LEU A 127 0.40 -7.63 -36.03
N GLY A 128 0.55 -8.61 -35.13
CA GLY A 128 1.26 -8.42 -33.85
C GLY A 128 0.53 -7.52 -32.85
N ILE A 129 -0.75 -7.23 -33.06
CA ILE A 129 -1.57 -6.40 -32.19
C ILE A 129 -2.25 -7.29 -31.15
N ASN A 130 -1.79 -7.20 -29.90
CA ASN A 130 -2.29 -8.04 -28.81
C ASN A 130 -3.37 -7.38 -27.94
N ARG A 131 -3.61 -6.08 -28.11
CA ARG A 131 -4.60 -5.31 -27.34
C ARG A 131 -5.32 -4.37 -28.29
N PHE A 132 -6.46 -4.80 -28.76
CA PHE A 132 -7.34 -4.01 -29.61
C PHE A 132 -8.69 -3.84 -28.91
N ALA A 133 -9.22 -2.63 -28.95
CA ALA A 133 -10.51 -2.33 -28.33
C ALA A 133 -11.65 -2.87 -29.20
N ALA A 134 -12.68 -3.44 -28.61
CA ALA A 134 -13.76 -4.09 -29.35
C ALA A 134 -14.73 -3.08 -29.98
N PRO A 135 -15.27 -3.38 -31.18
CA PRO A 135 -16.43 -2.72 -31.73
C PRO A 135 -17.70 -2.98 -30.90
N VAL A 136 -18.70 -2.10 -30.99
CA VAL A 136 -19.98 -2.25 -30.29
C VAL A 136 -20.69 -3.55 -30.72
N GLY A 137 -20.67 -3.89 -32.01
CA GLY A 137 -21.29 -5.11 -32.52
C GLY A 137 -20.70 -6.37 -31.92
N ASP A 138 -19.37 -6.42 -31.80
CA ASP A 138 -18.66 -7.57 -31.23
C ASP A 138 -18.95 -7.73 -29.74
N PHE A 139 -19.00 -6.62 -28.98
CA PHE A 139 -19.42 -6.66 -27.58
C PHE A 139 -20.82 -7.22 -27.39
N VAL A 140 -21.77 -6.84 -28.26
CA VAL A 140 -23.15 -7.36 -28.21
C VAL A 140 -23.17 -8.86 -28.42
N ASP A 141 -22.39 -9.38 -29.40
CA ASP A 141 -22.28 -10.80 -29.65
C ASP A 141 -21.58 -11.54 -28.51
N TYR A 142 -20.48 -11.00 -27.96
CA TYR A 142 -19.83 -11.61 -26.79
C TYR A 142 -20.79 -11.73 -25.61
N ARG A 143 -21.56 -10.68 -25.35
CA ARG A 143 -22.51 -10.68 -24.23
C ARG A 143 -23.64 -11.70 -24.44
N LYS A 144 -24.08 -11.92 -25.67
CA LYS A 144 -25.15 -12.85 -26.03
C LYS A 144 -24.67 -14.29 -26.00
N ASP A 145 -23.51 -14.59 -26.59
CA ASP A 145 -23.12 -15.96 -26.94
C ASP A 145 -22.07 -16.54 -25.94
N ASN A 146 -21.66 -15.79 -24.92
CA ASN A 146 -20.78 -16.33 -23.88
C ASN A 146 -21.55 -17.19 -22.88
N HIS A 147 -20.85 -18.21 -22.33
CA HIS A 147 -21.38 -19.08 -21.28
C HIS A 147 -20.52 -19.07 -20.01
N VAL A 148 -19.41 -18.32 -20.01
CA VAL A 148 -18.38 -18.33 -18.96
C VAL A 148 -18.41 -17.11 -18.07
N PHE A 149 -19.07 -16.03 -18.52
CA PHE A 149 -19.20 -14.81 -17.72
C PHE A 149 -20.57 -14.74 -17.02
N GLU A 150 -20.53 -14.23 -15.78
CA GLU A 150 -21.72 -13.86 -15.01
C GLU A 150 -22.32 -12.58 -15.59
N ASP A 151 -21.46 -11.61 -15.90
CA ASP A 151 -21.81 -10.34 -16.51
C ASP A 151 -20.63 -9.74 -17.28
N MET A 152 -20.94 -8.87 -18.25
CA MET A 152 -19.99 -8.15 -19.07
C MET A 152 -20.41 -6.69 -19.20
N ALA A 153 -19.49 -5.79 -18.95
CA ALA A 153 -19.69 -4.35 -19.08
C ALA A 153 -18.67 -3.75 -20.04
N ALA A 154 -19.09 -2.71 -20.74
CA ALA A 154 -18.24 -1.98 -21.69
C ALA A 154 -18.13 -0.51 -21.29
N ALA A 155 -16.98 0.08 -21.62
CA ALA A 155 -16.73 1.50 -21.46
C ALA A 155 -16.00 2.06 -22.69
N GLU A 156 -16.25 3.32 -23.01
CA GLU A 156 -15.57 4.11 -24.04
C GLU A 156 -15.09 5.43 -23.45
N ASP A 157 -13.81 5.72 -23.64
CA ASP A 157 -13.22 6.98 -23.22
C ASP A 157 -13.71 8.14 -24.12
N GLY A 158 -14.06 9.26 -23.52
CA GLY A 158 -14.51 10.45 -24.24
C GLY A 158 -14.07 11.73 -23.55
N HIS A 159 -13.97 12.77 -24.34
CA HIS A 159 -13.76 14.14 -23.82
C HIS A 159 -14.89 15.02 -24.30
N PHE A 160 -15.53 15.70 -23.36
CA PHE A 160 -16.66 16.56 -23.61
C PHE A 160 -16.40 17.96 -23.09
N LEU A 161 -17.07 18.92 -23.65
CA LEU A 161 -17.10 20.29 -23.16
C LEU A 161 -18.31 20.46 -22.23
N LEU A 162 -18.06 20.45 -20.92
CA LEU A 162 -19.08 20.77 -19.92
C LEU A 162 -19.26 22.28 -19.89
N THR A 163 -20.47 22.77 -20.24
CA THR A 163 -20.82 24.16 -20.21
C THR A 163 -21.80 24.42 -19.07
N THR A 164 -21.45 25.36 -18.21
CA THR A 164 -22.28 25.92 -17.15
C THR A 164 -22.51 27.42 -17.42
N ASP A 165 -23.38 28.07 -16.67
CA ASP A 165 -23.64 29.52 -16.82
C ASP A 165 -22.40 30.39 -16.65
N GLN A 166 -21.35 29.87 -15.99
CA GLN A 166 -20.15 30.65 -15.65
C GLN A 166 -18.89 30.19 -16.37
N LEU A 167 -18.83 28.93 -16.85
CA LEU A 167 -17.59 28.32 -17.34
C LEU A 167 -17.89 27.24 -18.38
N SER A 168 -16.99 27.12 -19.36
CA SER A 168 -16.90 25.98 -20.25
C SER A 168 -15.58 25.27 -19.99
N GLN A 169 -15.63 23.99 -19.57
CA GLN A 169 -14.48 23.20 -19.19
C GLN A 169 -14.48 21.87 -19.93
N ARG A 170 -13.31 21.44 -20.40
CA ARG A 170 -13.14 20.09 -20.93
C ARG A 170 -13.09 19.09 -19.79
N VAL A 171 -13.98 18.11 -19.83
CA VAL A 171 -14.08 17.02 -18.85
C VAL A 171 -13.81 15.69 -19.52
N PHE A 172 -13.16 14.78 -18.76
CA PHE A 172 -13.01 13.39 -19.18
C PHE A 172 -14.27 12.61 -18.80
N ALA A 173 -14.98 12.12 -19.81
CA ALA A 173 -16.17 11.34 -19.64
C ALA A 173 -15.91 9.86 -19.94
N LEU A 174 -16.44 9.00 -19.13
CA LEU A 174 -16.50 7.57 -19.42
C LEU A 174 -17.94 7.22 -19.82
N LYS A 175 -18.13 6.87 -21.10
CA LYS A 175 -19.39 6.29 -21.57
C LYS A 175 -19.43 4.85 -21.14
N VAL A 176 -20.47 4.40 -20.45
CA VAL A 176 -20.50 3.06 -19.84
C VAL A 176 -21.83 2.38 -20.06
N THR A 177 -21.81 1.05 -20.11
CA THR A 177 -23.02 0.25 -19.90
C THR A 177 -23.43 0.34 -18.42
N ALA A 178 -24.71 0.49 -18.15
CA ALA A 178 -25.23 0.76 -16.79
C ALA A 178 -24.85 -0.33 -15.77
N ASN A 179 -24.80 -1.59 -16.21
CA ASN A 179 -24.41 -2.72 -15.38
C ASN A 179 -22.96 -2.63 -14.82
N LEU A 180 -22.10 -1.76 -15.36
CA LEU A 180 -20.77 -1.52 -14.82
C LEU A 180 -20.82 -1.04 -13.36
N PHE A 181 -21.80 -0.19 -13.02
CA PHE A 181 -21.95 0.34 -11.67
C PHE A 181 -22.23 -0.79 -10.66
N GLU A 182 -23.16 -1.69 -10.98
CA GLU A 182 -23.48 -2.84 -10.14
C GLU A 182 -22.32 -3.83 -10.07
N MET A 183 -21.73 -4.17 -11.22
CA MET A 183 -20.60 -5.10 -11.31
C MET A 183 -19.40 -4.63 -10.49
N MET A 184 -19.11 -3.33 -10.43
CA MET A 184 -17.99 -2.75 -9.70
C MET A 184 -18.36 -2.26 -8.29
N ALA A 185 -19.64 -2.44 -7.87
CA ALA A 185 -20.20 -1.88 -6.63
C ALA A 185 -19.98 -0.37 -6.49
N LEU A 186 -20.19 0.36 -7.56
CA LEU A 186 -20.09 1.81 -7.61
C LEU A 186 -21.46 2.42 -7.21
N HIS A 187 -21.52 3.00 -6.03
CA HIS A 187 -22.75 3.61 -5.54
C HIS A 187 -22.56 5.13 -5.43
N PRO A 188 -23.45 5.91 -6.04
CA PRO A 188 -23.46 7.37 -5.87
C PRO A 188 -23.68 7.74 -4.40
N ALA A 189 -23.06 8.83 -3.98
CA ALA A 189 -23.29 9.42 -2.65
C ALA A 189 -24.64 10.14 -2.60
N ILE A 190 -25.08 10.67 -3.74
CA ILE A 190 -26.35 11.40 -3.89
C ILE A 190 -26.97 10.98 -5.22
N GLY A 191 -28.28 10.76 -5.22
CA GLY A 191 -29.02 10.37 -6.42
C GLY A 191 -28.93 8.88 -6.73
N ARG A 192 -28.90 8.52 -8.01
CA ARG A 192 -28.83 7.14 -8.53
C ARG A 192 -27.67 6.93 -9.49
N SER A 193 -27.27 5.69 -9.66
CA SER A 193 -26.41 5.25 -10.76
C SER A 193 -27.18 5.20 -12.08
N LEU A 194 -26.46 4.97 -13.18
CA LEU A 194 -27.08 4.63 -14.46
C LEU A 194 -27.81 3.29 -14.33
N VAL A 195 -28.90 3.16 -15.08
CA VAL A 195 -29.73 1.95 -15.16
C VAL A 195 -29.86 1.51 -16.61
N ASP A 196 -30.21 0.24 -16.88
CA ASP A 196 -30.25 -0.33 -18.23
C ASP A 196 -31.15 0.46 -19.21
N THR A 197 -32.19 1.11 -18.72
CA THR A 197 -33.05 1.99 -19.54
C THR A 197 -32.30 3.20 -20.07
N ASP A 198 -31.29 3.68 -19.34
CA ASP A 198 -30.49 4.85 -19.75
C ASP A 198 -29.57 4.52 -20.96
N ASN A 199 -29.26 3.23 -21.21
CA ASN A 199 -28.49 2.82 -22.39
C ASN A 199 -29.36 2.62 -23.66
N GLN A 200 -30.68 2.84 -23.56
CA GLN A 200 -31.56 2.72 -24.70
C GLN A 200 -31.58 4.02 -25.52
N PRO A 201 -31.70 3.93 -26.85
CA PRO A 201 -31.79 5.11 -27.70
C PRO A 201 -32.89 6.08 -27.26
N GLY A 202 -32.53 7.35 -27.10
CA GLY A 202 -33.44 8.43 -26.63
C GLY A 202 -33.48 8.62 -25.11
N HIS A 203 -32.84 7.75 -24.30
CA HIS A 203 -32.73 7.90 -22.83
C HIS A 203 -31.29 8.14 -22.38
N GLU A 204 -30.34 8.26 -23.31
CA GLU A 204 -28.91 8.39 -23.06
C GLU A 204 -28.46 9.77 -22.50
N HIS A 205 -29.38 10.71 -22.36
CA HIS A 205 -29.08 12.07 -21.94
C HIS A 205 -29.14 12.26 -20.43
N VAL A 206 -28.51 11.35 -19.70
CA VAL A 206 -28.33 11.44 -18.26
C VAL A 206 -26.84 11.38 -17.89
N ILE A 207 -26.47 11.98 -16.75
CA ILE A 207 -25.09 12.11 -16.34
C ILE A 207 -24.94 11.87 -14.85
N VAL A 208 -23.87 11.13 -14.49
CA VAL A 208 -23.39 11.01 -13.11
C VAL A 208 -22.08 11.79 -12.99
N LEU A 209 -21.99 12.68 -12.02
CA LEU A 209 -20.81 13.55 -11.82
C LEU A 209 -19.84 12.94 -10.80
N SER A 210 -18.56 13.24 -10.93
CA SER A 210 -17.61 13.04 -9.84
C SER A 210 -17.81 14.08 -8.73
N ASP A 211 -17.39 13.78 -7.49
CA ASP A 211 -17.43 14.76 -6.38
C ASP A 211 -16.60 16.01 -6.71
N ALA A 212 -15.52 15.86 -7.47
CA ALA A 212 -14.66 16.98 -7.88
C ALA A 212 -15.42 17.94 -8.77
N VAL A 213 -15.99 17.47 -9.86
CA VAL A 213 -16.79 18.30 -10.80
C VAL A 213 -17.99 18.93 -10.09
N TRP A 214 -18.69 18.18 -9.24
CA TRP A 214 -19.82 18.71 -8.47
C TRP A 214 -19.42 19.87 -7.55
N ARG A 215 -18.25 19.79 -6.88
CA ARG A 215 -17.77 20.88 -6.01
C ARG A 215 -17.22 22.07 -6.78
N GLU A 216 -16.43 21.80 -7.79
CA GLU A 216 -15.69 22.83 -8.53
C GLU A 216 -16.62 23.65 -9.45
N ASN A 217 -17.54 22.96 -10.13
CA ASN A 217 -18.39 23.60 -11.15
C ASN A 217 -19.79 23.97 -10.61
N PHE A 218 -20.25 23.32 -9.53
CA PHE A 218 -21.61 23.49 -9.01
C PHE A 218 -21.67 23.85 -7.52
N GLY A 219 -20.51 24.17 -6.89
CA GLY A 219 -20.43 24.61 -5.50
C GLY A 219 -20.98 23.61 -4.47
N ALA A 220 -21.03 22.31 -4.81
CA ALA A 220 -21.64 21.26 -4.00
C ALA A 220 -23.15 21.46 -3.70
N ASP A 221 -23.89 22.05 -4.63
CA ASP A 221 -25.34 22.25 -4.52
C ASP A 221 -26.07 20.87 -4.51
N SER A 222 -26.67 20.53 -3.40
CA SER A 222 -27.48 19.28 -3.27
C SER A 222 -28.76 19.29 -4.11
N ASN A 223 -29.21 20.46 -4.56
CA ASN A 223 -30.39 20.58 -5.44
C ASN A 223 -30.04 20.43 -6.93
N LEU A 224 -28.83 19.98 -7.26
CA LEU A 224 -28.38 19.76 -8.63
C LEU A 224 -29.04 18.55 -9.28
N LEU A 225 -29.51 17.57 -8.49
CA LEU A 225 -30.21 16.39 -9.02
C LEU A 225 -31.48 16.81 -9.77
N GLY A 226 -31.69 16.22 -10.95
CA GLY A 226 -32.80 16.54 -11.85
C GLY A 226 -32.63 17.85 -12.63
N LYS A 227 -31.52 18.60 -12.42
CA LYS A 227 -31.21 19.78 -13.24
C LYS A 227 -30.43 19.38 -14.49
N ASN A 228 -30.56 20.23 -15.50
CA ASN A 228 -29.89 20.04 -16.79
C ASN A 228 -28.52 20.70 -16.80
N VAL A 229 -27.56 20.01 -17.41
CA VAL A 229 -26.23 20.51 -17.73
C VAL A 229 -25.97 20.31 -19.22
N THR A 230 -25.07 21.08 -19.79
CA THR A 230 -24.79 21.01 -21.24
C THR A 230 -23.44 20.33 -21.45
N LEU A 231 -23.43 19.22 -22.21
CA LEU A 231 -22.23 18.54 -22.70
C LEU A 231 -22.19 18.58 -24.22
N ASP A 232 -21.13 19.17 -24.80
CA ASP A 232 -20.97 19.36 -26.25
C ASP A 232 -22.22 19.92 -26.92
N GLY A 233 -22.90 20.88 -26.26
CA GLY A 233 -24.11 21.50 -26.74
C GLY A 233 -25.39 20.70 -26.59
N GLN A 234 -25.33 19.49 -26.06
CA GLN A 234 -26.50 18.66 -25.74
C GLN A 234 -26.85 18.72 -24.24
N ILE A 235 -28.12 18.62 -23.94
CA ILE A 235 -28.67 18.73 -22.59
C ILE A 235 -28.68 17.35 -21.93
N TYR A 236 -28.08 17.26 -20.75
CA TYR A 236 -28.04 16.06 -19.91
C TYR A 236 -28.66 16.35 -18.55
N GLU A 237 -29.47 15.44 -18.03
CA GLU A 237 -30.01 15.50 -16.67
C GLU A 237 -29.02 14.90 -15.67
N VAL A 238 -28.70 15.60 -14.60
CA VAL A 238 -27.84 15.10 -13.52
C VAL A 238 -28.65 14.14 -12.65
N VAL A 239 -28.33 12.84 -12.71
CA VAL A 239 -29.02 11.79 -11.96
C VAL A 239 -28.30 11.32 -10.70
N GLY A 240 -26.99 11.60 -10.60
CA GLY A 240 -26.21 11.19 -9.43
C GLY A 240 -24.86 11.90 -9.31
N VAL A 241 -24.30 11.82 -8.10
CA VAL A 241 -22.94 12.32 -7.80
C VAL A 241 -22.18 11.22 -7.08
N MET A 242 -21.01 10.88 -7.56
CA MET A 242 -20.18 9.84 -6.96
C MET A 242 -19.52 10.32 -5.64
N PRO A 243 -19.18 9.39 -4.73
CA PRO A 243 -18.61 9.75 -3.44
C PRO A 243 -17.21 10.35 -3.60
N ARG A 244 -16.83 11.20 -2.65
CA ARG A 244 -15.51 11.81 -2.60
C ARG A 244 -14.43 10.75 -2.49
N GLY A 245 -13.37 10.91 -3.30
CA GLY A 245 -12.25 9.99 -3.30
C GLY A 245 -12.58 8.59 -3.82
N LEU A 246 -13.58 8.51 -4.71
CA LEU A 246 -13.90 7.27 -5.42
C LEU A 246 -12.62 6.75 -6.10
N ARG A 247 -12.32 5.48 -5.84
CA ARG A 247 -11.21 4.76 -6.46
C ARG A 247 -11.77 3.84 -7.52
N PHE A 248 -11.64 4.26 -8.76
CA PHE A 248 -12.13 3.51 -9.90
C PHE A 248 -11.13 3.56 -11.05
N SER A 249 -10.82 2.41 -11.64
CA SER A 249 -10.11 2.26 -12.89
C SER A 249 -10.38 0.90 -13.51
N ILE A 250 -10.53 0.87 -14.81
CA ILE A 250 -10.59 -0.33 -15.65
C ILE A 250 -9.50 -0.30 -16.74
N GLY A 251 -8.48 0.55 -16.55
CA GLY A 251 -7.35 0.73 -17.47
C GLY A 251 -7.38 2.02 -18.27
N GLN A 252 -8.31 2.96 -17.98
CA GLN A 252 -8.26 4.31 -18.55
C GLN A 252 -7.13 5.15 -17.92
N PRO A 253 -6.60 6.14 -18.66
CA PRO A 253 -5.44 6.94 -18.22
C PRO A 253 -5.77 7.88 -17.04
N ASP A 254 -6.98 8.45 -17.04
CA ASP A 254 -7.42 9.43 -16.05
C ASP A 254 -8.71 8.98 -15.31
N PRO A 255 -8.92 9.39 -14.05
CA PRO A 255 -10.18 9.14 -13.38
C PRO A 255 -11.30 9.91 -14.08
N PRO A 256 -12.46 9.28 -14.30
CA PRO A 256 -13.56 9.98 -14.96
C PRO A 256 -14.08 11.15 -14.14
N ASP A 257 -14.23 12.30 -14.81
CA ASP A 257 -14.92 13.46 -14.28
C ASP A 257 -16.43 13.23 -14.25
N VAL A 258 -16.93 12.53 -15.28
CA VAL A 258 -18.35 12.22 -15.45
C VAL A 258 -18.54 10.84 -16.07
N TRP A 259 -19.70 10.25 -15.82
CA TRP A 259 -20.15 9.01 -16.47
C TRP A 259 -21.44 9.28 -17.22
N VAL A 260 -21.52 8.82 -18.46
CA VAL A 260 -22.70 8.91 -19.31
C VAL A 260 -23.06 7.54 -19.88
N PRO A 261 -24.31 7.27 -20.26
CA PRO A 261 -24.67 6.01 -20.87
C PRO A 261 -23.95 5.77 -22.20
N LEU A 262 -23.53 4.54 -22.44
CA LEU A 262 -23.00 4.06 -23.70
C LEU A 262 -24.17 3.58 -24.59
N SER A 263 -24.35 4.21 -25.75
CA SER A 263 -25.31 3.73 -26.74
C SER A 263 -24.78 2.46 -27.42
N LEU A 264 -25.52 1.36 -27.30
CA LEU A 264 -25.19 0.06 -27.87
C LEU A 264 -25.81 -0.13 -29.26
N VAL A 265 -25.70 0.88 -30.14
CA VAL A 265 -26.11 0.77 -31.52
C VAL A 265 -24.96 0.15 -32.32
N PRO A 266 -25.10 -1.10 -32.83
CA PRO A 266 -24.03 -1.75 -33.58
C PRO A 266 -23.74 -1.00 -34.88
N ASP A 267 -22.47 -0.71 -35.13
CA ASP A 267 -21.99 -0.28 -36.44
C ASP A 267 -21.83 -1.50 -37.34
N PRO A 268 -22.47 -1.54 -38.53
CA PRO A 268 -22.32 -2.64 -39.47
C PRO A 268 -20.87 -2.93 -39.86
N ASN A 269 -20.03 -1.91 -39.87
CA ASN A 269 -18.65 -2.05 -40.37
C ASN A 269 -17.69 -2.71 -39.37
N ARG A 270 -18.03 -2.84 -38.09
CA ARG A 270 -17.21 -3.52 -37.03
C ARG A 270 -15.68 -3.20 -37.04
N ASN A 271 -15.26 -2.16 -37.78
CA ASN A 271 -13.85 -1.84 -38.00
C ASN A 271 -13.33 -0.78 -37.00
N THR A 272 -14.20 -0.23 -36.16
CA THR A 272 -13.88 0.83 -35.22
C THR A 272 -14.00 0.34 -33.79
N GLY A 273 -12.96 -0.34 -33.33
CA GLY A 273 -12.88 -0.75 -31.94
C GLY A 273 -12.65 0.43 -31.01
N ARG A 274 -13.58 0.67 -30.06
CA ARG A 274 -13.50 1.75 -29.07
C ARG A 274 -13.81 1.29 -27.65
N LEU A 275 -14.39 0.10 -27.51
CA LEU A 275 -14.85 -0.38 -26.24
C LEU A 275 -13.77 -1.11 -25.45
N GLN A 276 -13.61 -0.68 -24.23
CA GLN A 276 -12.90 -1.41 -23.20
C GLN A 276 -13.89 -2.33 -22.47
N ILE A 277 -13.68 -3.63 -22.53
CA ILE A 277 -14.60 -4.62 -21.97
C ILE A 277 -14.02 -5.18 -20.66
N VAL A 278 -14.83 -5.19 -19.63
CA VAL A 278 -14.57 -5.88 -18.37
C VAL A 278 -15.67 -6.89 -18.14
N ALA A 279 -15.28 -8.11 -17.76
CA ALA A 279 -16.22 -9.19 -17.51
C ALA A 279 -15.94 -9.84 -16.15
N ARG A 280 -16.98 -10.44 -15.56
CA ARG A 280 -16.88 -11.24 -14.36
C ARG A 280 -17.07 -12.70 -14.69
N LEU A 281 -16.08 -13.54 -14.36
CA LEU A 281 -16.19 -14.99 -14.52
C LEU A 281 -17.29 -15.54 -13.59
N ARG A 282 -18.04 -16.55 -14.08
CA ARG A 282 -18.97 -17.33 -13.25
C ARG A 282 -18.22 -18.07 -12.15
N ASP A 283 -18.91 -18.38 -11.07
CA ASP A 283 -18.37 -19.19 -9.99
C ASP A 283 -17.87 -20.52 -10.52
N GLY A 284 -16.66 -20.92 -10.11
CA GLY A 284 -16.02 -22.18 -10.49
C GLY A 284 -15.41 -22.18 -11.90
N VAL A 285 -15.55 -21.12 -12.70
CA VAL A 285 -14.92 -21.03 -14.02
C VAL A 285 -13.47 -20.53 -13.85
N THR A 286 -12.52 -21.32 -14.35
CA THR A 286 -11.12 -20.92 -14.39
C THR A 286 -10.83 -20.01 -15.59
N LEU A 287 -9.78 -19.17 -15.48
CA LEU A 287 -9.34 -18.31 -16.58
C LEU A 287 -9.03 -19.13 -17.85
N ALA A 288 -8.43 -20.32 -17.70
CA ALA A 288 -8.11 -21.20 -18.82
C ALA A 288 -9.37 -21.71 -19.54
N ASN A 289 -10.40 -22.12 -18.79
CA ASN A 289 -11.67 -22.55 -19.36
C ASN A 289 -12.41 -21.38 -20.05
N ALA A 290 -12.37 -20.20 -19.45
CA ALA A 290 -12.93 -19.00 -20.05
C ALA A 290 -12.21 -18.64 -21.37
N GLN A 291 -10.88 -18.69 -21.37
CA GLN A 291 -10.08 -18.43 -22.57
C GLN A 291 -10.43 -19.42 -23.70
N ALA A 292 -10.52 -20.71 -23.41
CA ALA A 292 -10.88 -21.73 -24.40
C ALA A 292 -12.29 -21.50 -25.00
N ASN A 293 -13.25 -21.04 -24.17
CA ASN A 293 -14.59 -20.65 -24.62
C ASN A 293 -14.52 -19.44 -25.56
N MET A 294 -13.78 -18.41 -25.18
CA MET A 294 -13.61 -17.19 -25.98
C MET A 294 -12.83 -17.45 -27.27
N ASP A 295 -11.86 -18.38 -27.28
CA ASP A 295 -11.17 -18.80 -28.48
C ASP A 295 -12.13 -19.53 -29.46
N THR A 296 -13.12 -20.22 -28.94
CA THR A 296 -14.16 -20.87 -29.78
C THR A 296 -15.10 -19.83 -30.35
N LEU A 297 -15.54 -18.85 -29.52
CA LEU A 297 -16.37 -17.75 -29.97
C LEU A 297 -15.66 -16.90 -31.03
N ALA A 298 -14.37 -16.59 -30.83
CA ALA A 298 -13.58 -15.83 -31.80
C ALA A 298 -13.56 -16.53 -33.19
N ARG A 299 -13.37 -17.88 -33.24
CA ARG A 299 -13.41 -18.64 -34.49
C ARG A 299 -14.77 -18.63 -35.14
N GLN A 300 -15.86 -18.66 -34.37
CA GLN A 300 -17.22 -18.55 -34.90
C GLN A 300 -17.46 -17.19 -35.55
N MET A 301 -17.06 -16.11 -34.86
CA MET A 301 -17.19 -14.75 -35.37
C MET A 301 -16.32 -14.53 -36.63
N GLU A 302 -15.10 -15.04 -36.65
CA GLU A 302 -14.22 -14.96 -37.81
C GLU A 302 -14.88 -15.61 -39.04
N GLN A 303 -15.55 -16.74 -38.86
CA GLN A 303 -16.27 -17.44 -39.94
C GLN A 303 -17.54 -16.70 -40.37
N GLU A 304 -18.28 -16.13 -39.42
CA GLU A 304 -19.56 -15.44 -39.66
C GLU A 304 -19.36 -14.06 -40.30
N TYR A 305 -18.43 -13.29 -39.81
CA TYR A 305 -18.24 -11.89 -40.24
C TYR A 305 -17.10 -11.72 -41.23
N HIS A 306 -16.35 -12.78 -41.57
CA HIS A 306 -15.24 -12.73 -42.51
C HIS A 306 -14.30 -11.56 -42.22
N ILE A 307 -13.82 -11.47 -40.95
CA ILE A 307 -13.01 -10.38 -40.47
C ILE A 307 -11.74 -10.28 -41.32
N GLN A 308 -11.70 -9.31 -42.19
CA GLN A 308 -10.58 -9.05 -43.08
C GLN A 308 -10.06 -7.65 -42.82
N MET A 309 -8.75 -7.51 -42.70
CA MET A 309 -8.10 -6.20 -42.50
C MET A 309 -6.97 -6.04 -43.53
N GLY A 310 -6.68 -4.74 -43.81
CA GLY A 310 -5.63 -4.40 -44.75
C GLY A 310 -6.09 -4.19 -46.19
N PRO A 311 -5.22 -3.64 -47.06
CA PRO A 311 -5.56 -3.25 -48.45
C PRO A 311 -5.94 -4.42 -49.34
N HIS A 312 -5.58 -5.65 -48.95
CA HIS A 312 -5.80 -6.85 -49.76
C HIS A 312 -6.75 -7.88 -49.12
N GLY A 313 -7.43 -7.49 -48.01
CA GLY A 313 -8.35 -8.38 -47.31
C GLY A 313 -7.65 -9.60 -46.66
N GLU A 314 -6.51 -9.35 -46.05
CA GLU A 314 -5.73 -10.40 -45.37
C GLU A 314 -6.43 -10.82 -44.08
N ASP A 315 -6.30 -12.12 -43.72
CA ASP A 315 -6.72 -12.62 -42.40
C ASP A 315 -5.80 -12.02 -41.32
N PRO A 316 -6.32 -11.20 -40.38
CA PRO A 316 -5.52 -10.58 -39.33
C PRO A 316 -5.15 -11.57 -38.22
N GLY A 317 -5.63 -12.81 -38.25
CA GLY A 317 -5.51 -13.76 -37.15
C GLY A 317 -6.31 -13.33 -35.94
N TYR A 318 -7.59 -13.07 -36.15
CA TYR A 318 -8.50 -12.61 -35.10
C TYR A 318 -8.54 -13.55 -33.90
N GLY A 319 -8.62 -12.99 -32.71
CA GLY A 319 -8.71 -13.75 -31.47
C GLY A 319 -9.12 -12.88 -30.31
N LEU A 320 -9.51 -13.54 -29.23
CA LEU A 320 -9.86 -12.89 -27.97
C LEU A 320 -8.85 -13.26 -26.89
N TRP A 321 -8.49 -12.29 -26.07
CA TRP A 321 -7.53 -12.49 -24.99
C TRP A 321 -8.07 -11.99 -23.66
N LEU A 322 -8.10 -12.90 -22.69
CA LEU A 322 -8.55 -12.60 -21.34
C LEU A 322 -7.36 -12.31 -20.42
N VAL A 323 -7.37 -11.14 -19.82
CA VAL A 323 -6.34 -10.74 -18.85
C VAL A 323 -7.01 -10.47 -17.50
N PRO A 324 -6.57 -11.07 -16.39
CA PRO A 324 -7.08 -10.67 -15.07
C PRO A 324 -6.99 -9.14 -14.90
N LEU A 325 -8.08 -8.49 -14.47
CA LEU A 325 -8.13 -7.02 -14.39
C LEU A 325 -6.97 -6.46 -13.58
N ARG A 326 -6.57 -7.16 -12.52
CA ARG A 326 -5.40 -6.80 -11.73
C ARG A 326 -4.11 -6.84 -12.54
N ALA A 327 -3.90 -7.86 -13.36
CA ALA A 327 -2.72 -7.98 -14.21
C ALA A 327 -2.70 -6.89 -15.28
N GLU A 328 -3.86 -6.51 -15.80
CA GLU A 328 -4.00 -5.38 -16.73
C GLU A 328 -3.58 -4.05 -16.10
N LEU A 329 -4.06 -3.77 -14.89
CA LEU A 329 -3.80 -2.51 -14.20
C LEU A 329 -2.35 -2.35 -13.69
N VAL A 330 -1.66 -3.46 -13.42
CA VAL A 330 -0.37 -3.46 -12.71
C VAL A 330 0.73 -4.15 -13.50
N GLY A 331 0.38 -4.94 -14.54
CA GLY A 331 1.33 -5.83 -15.22
C GLY A 331 2.59 -5.13 -15.71
N ASP A 332 2.45 -4.00 -16.37
CA ASP A 332 3.56 -3.23 -16.95
C ASP A 332 4.45 -2.56 -15.88
N LEU A 333 3.91 -2.35 -14.68
CA LEU A 333 4.65 -1.74 -13.56
C LEU A 333 5.42 -2.76 -12.72
N ARG A 334 5.12 -4.05 -12.85
CA ARG A 334 5.65 -5.10 -11.97
C ARG A 334 7.17 -5.17 -12.01
N GLU A 335 7.75 -5.21 -13.20
CA GLU A 335 9.21 -5.30 -13.38
C GLU A 335 9.90 -4.05 -12.84
N SER A 336 9.37 -2.88 -13.15
CA SER A 336 9.89 -1.59 -12.66
C SER A 336 9.85 -1.49 -11.13
N LEU A 337 8.77 -1.97 -10.49
CA LEU A 337 8.62 -1.97 -9.04
C LEU A 337 9.64 -2.92 -8.37
N PHE A 338 9.89 -4.10 -8.94
CA PHE A 338 10.92 -5.01 -8.41
C PHE A 338 12.33 -4.45 -8.60
N LEU A 339 12.63 -3.80 -9.73
CA LEU A 339 13.90 -3.11 -9.93
C LEU A 339 14.11 -1.98 -8.92
N MET A 340 13.07 -1.17 -8.68
CA MET A 340 13.10 -0.12 -7.65
C MET A 340 13.32 -0.70 -6.25
N LEU A 341 12.67 -1.82 -5.93
CA LEU A 341 12.84 -2.48 -4.63
C LEU A 341 14.27 -3.02 -4.47
N GLY A 342 14.84 -3.60 -5.53
CA GLY A 342 16.23 -4.03 -5.55
C GLY A 342 17.21 -2.88 -5.35
N ALA A 343 17.03 -1.78 -6.09
CA ALA A 343 17.84 -0.57 -5.94
C ALA A 343 17.76 0.03 -4.54
N ALA A 344 16.55 0.13 -3.98
CA ALA A 344 16.33 0.58 -2.60
C ALA A 344 17.03 -0.34 -1.59
N GLY A 345 17.00 -1.66 -1.80
CA GLY A 345 17.72 -2.64 -0.99
C GLY A 345 19.23 -2.43 -1.01
N LEU A 346 19.81 -2.13 -2.17
CA LEU A 346 21.23 -1.79 -2.29
C LEU A 346 21.58 -0.50 -1.54
N ILE A 347 20.72 0.53 -1.62
CA ILE A 347 20.90 1.77 -0.84
C ILE A 347 20.90 1.47 0.67
N LEU A 348 20.03 0.59 1.15
CA LEU A 348 20.00 0.18 2.55
C LEU A 348 21.31 -0.53 2.94
N LEU A 349 21.80 -1.45 2.11
CA LEU A 349 23.08 -2.13 2.36
C LEU A 349 24.25 -1.14 2.45
N ILE A 350 24.31 -0.16 1.54
CA ILE A 350 25.31 0.91 1.58
C ILE A 350 25.17 1.74 2.88
N ALA A 351 23.95 2.07 3.27
CA ALA A 351 23.69 2.78 4.51
C ALA A 351 24.18 1.99 5.73
N CYS A 352 23.90 0.68 5.79
CA CYS A 352 24.37 -0.20 6.85
C CYS A 352 25.91 -0.29 6.89
N ALA A 353 26.56 -0.47 5.74
CA ALA A 353 28.00 -0.50 5.66
C ALA A 353 28.65 0.83 6.13
N ASN A 354 28.05 1.97 5.78
CA ASN A 354 28.51 3.27 6.23
C ASN A 354 28.37 3.42 7.75
N VAL A 355 27.25 2.99 8.32
CA VAL A 355 27.04 3.05 9.78
C VAL A 355 27.97 2.08 10.49
N ALA A 356 28.21 0.87 9.97
CA ALA A 356 29.18 -0.06 10.51
C ALA A 356 30.60 0.54 10.52
N ASN A 357 31.03 1.17 9.42
CA ASN A 357 32.33 1.85 9.35
C ASN A 357 32.43 3.02 10.36
N LEU A 358 31.35 3.81 10.50
CA LEU A 358 31.29 4.87 11.51
C LEU A 358 31.36 4.32 12.94
N MET A 359 30.69 3.19 13.24
CA MET A 359 30.76 2.52 14.53
C MET A 359 32.16 1.98 14.83
N LEU A 360 32.83 1.38 13.82
CA LEU A 360 34.21 0.93 13.96
C LEU A 360 35.18 2.11 14.24
N ALA A 361 35.09 3.19 13.49
CA ALA A 361 35.90 4.39 13.71
C ALA A 361 35.65 5.00 15.09
N HIS A 362 34.37 5.03 15.53
CA HIS A 362 34.00 5.49 16.87
C HIS A 362 34.54 4.55 17.96
N GLY A 363 34.54 3.23 17.72
CA GLY A 363 35.11 2.21 18.60
C GLY A 363 36.61 2.42 18.83
N VAL A 364 37.35 2.64 17.76
CA VAL A 364 38.81 2.91 17.84
C VAL A 364 39.12 4.16 18.67
N SER A 365 38.32 5.22 18.55
CA SER A 365 38.47 6.43 19.37
C SER A 365 38.30 6.20 20.87
N ARG A 366 37.75 5.03 21.26
CA ARG A 366 37.42 4.64 22.65
C ARG A 366 38.28 3.48 23.18
N ASP A 367 39.38 3.13 22.48
CA ASP A 367 40.23 2.00 22.86
C ASP A 367 40.72 2.08 24.32
N ARG A 368 41.10 3.28 24.79
CA ARG A 368 41.49 3.48 26.20
C ARG A 368 40.39 3.16 27.19
N GLU A 369 39.15 3.51 26.88
CA GLU A 369 37.98 3.19 27.73
C GLU A 369 37.77 1.69 27.78
N PHE A 370 37.83 1.00 26.65
CA PHE A 370 37.70 -0.45 26.58
C PHE A 370 38.84 -1.16 27.29
N ALA A 371 40.09 -0.70 27.15
CA ALA A 371 41.27 -1.24 27.84
C ALA A 371 41.09 -1.16 29.37
N ILE A 372 40.64 -0.01 29.91
CA ILE A 372 40.38 0.16 31.35
C ILE A 372 39.29 -0.78 31.83
N ARG A 373 38.22 -0.98 31.06
CA ARG A 373 37.14 -1.90 31.45
C ARG A 373 37.58 -3.35 31.46
N ILE A 374 38.39 -3.76 30.48
CA ILE A 374 38.95 -5.11 30.44
C ILE A 374 39.86 -5.35 31.62
N SER A 375 40.72 -4.38 31.99
CA SER A 375 41.59 -4.49 33.14
C SER A 375 40.84 -4.54 34.48
N LEU A 376 39.62 -3.97 34.53
CA LEU A 376 38.70 -4.07 35.67
C LEU A 376 37.85 -5.33 35.67
N GLY A 377 38.09 -6.29 34.74
CA GLY A 377 37.43 -7.59 34.71
C GLY A 377 36.13 -7.65 33.89
N ALA A 378 35.86 -6.67 33.01
CA ALA A 378 34.71 -6.75 32.11
C ALA A 378 34.89 -7.87 31.07
N SER A 379 33.89 -8.77 30.99
CA SER A 379 33.91 -9.85 29.99
C SER A 379 33.66 -9.32 28.56
N ARG A 380 34.21 -10.03 27.55
CA ARG A 380 33.97 -9.71 26.13
C ARG A 380 32.48 -9.68 25.78
N ALA A 381 31.70 -10.59 26.37
CA ALA A 381 30.25 -10.63 26.17
C ALA A 381 29.54 -9.35 26.66
N ARG A 382 30.01 -8.72 27.75
CA ARG A 382 29.47 -7.47 28.25
C ARG A 382 29.76 -6.30 27.32
N LEU A 383 30.95 -6.25 26.73
CA LEU A 383 31.33 -5.22 25.75
C LEU A 383 30.52 -5.37 24.46
N LEU A 384 30.38 -6.60 23.94
CA LEU A 384 29.56 -6.88 22.74
C LEU A 384 28.11 -6.48 22.99
N ARG A 385 27.54 -6.84 24.15
CA ARG A 385 26.16 -6.47 24.48
C ARG A 385 25.98 -4.95 24.52
N LEU A 386 26.94 -4.20 25.03
CA LEU A 386 26.90 -2.74 25.07
C LEU A 386 26.88 -2.15 23.66
N LEU A 387 27.75 -2.62 22.75
CA LEU A 387 27.79 -2.19 21.35
C LEU A 387 26.49 -2.54 20.60
N THR A 388 25.95 -3.74 20.86
CA THR A 388 24.65 -4.14 20.29
C THR A 388 23.52 -3.24 20.75
N ILE A 389 23.48 -2.83 22.02
CA ILE A 389 22.45 -1.91 22.54
C ILE A 389 22.65 -0.51 21.93
N GLU A 390 23.87 -0.04 21.75
CA GLU A 390 24.17 1.24 21.09
C GLU A 390 23.67 1.22 19.63
N ALA A 391 23.97 0.16 18.88
CA ALA A 391 23.47 -0.06 17.52
C ALA A 391 21.93 -0.17 17.48
N ALA A 392 21.32 -0.90 18.44
CA ALA A 392 19.87 -1.02 18.55
C ALA A 392 19.17 0.33 18.80
N CYS A 393 19.77 1.20 19.61
CA CYS A 393 19.27 2.57 19.83
C CYS A 393 19.30 3.39 18.52
N LEU A 394 20.40 3.32 17.78
CA LEU A 394 20.55 4.00 16.49
C LEU A 394 19.54 3.46 15.47
N ALA A 395 19.40 2.14 15.35
CA ALA A 395 18.45 1.47 14.46
C ALA A 395 16.99 1.81 14.82
N ALA A 396 16.65 1.85 16.11
CA ALA A 396 15.30 2.21 16.56
C ALA A 396 14.95 3.66 16.22
N ILE A 397 15.83 4.60 16.53
CA ILE A 397 15.61 6.03 16.23
C ILE A 397 15.63 6.25 14.71
N GLY A 398 16.60 5.68 14.00
CA GLY A 398 16.70 5.72 12.55
C GLY A 398 15.49 5.09 11.87
N GLY A 399 14.98 3.97 12.40
CA GLY A 399 13.77 3.31 11.92
C GLY A 399 12.51 4.15 12.10
N LEU A 400 12.33 4.78 13.26
CA LEU A 400 11.20 5.68 13.52
C LEU A 400 11.21 6.90 12.58
N LEU A 401 12.37 7.55 12.46
CA LEU A 401 12.53 8.67 11.54
C LEU A 401 12.40 8.23 10.08
N GLY A 402 12.95 7.07 9.71
CA GLY A 402 12.82 6.47 8.38
C GLY A 402 11.37 6.19 8.04
N PHE A 403 10.59 5.67 8.99
CA PHE A 403 9.15 5.48 8.80
C PHE A 403 8.42 6.82 8.56
N ALA A 404 8.75 7.86 9.33
CA ALA A 404 8.19 9.20 9.12
C ALA A 404 8.56 9.77 7.74
N VAL A 405 9.82 9.60 7.30
CA VAL A 405 10.30 9.96 5.96
C VAL A 405 9.55 9.17 4.89
N ALA A 406 9.35 7.86 5.08
CA ALA A 406 8.59 7.03 4.13
C ALA A 406 7.17 7.53 3.95
N VAL A 407 6.48 7.88 5.04
CA VAL A 407 5.12 8.46 5.00
C VAL A 407 5.09 9.78 4.25
N ALA A 408 6.04 10.67 4.54
CA ALA A 408 6.14 11.97 3.87
C ALA A 408 6.44 11.80 2.37
N LEU A 409 7.39 10.95 2.01
CA LEU A 409 7.78 10.67 0.62
C LEU A 409 6.63 9.99 -0.15
N SER A 410 5.93 9.04 0.47
CA SER A 410 4.77 8.39 -0.14
C SER A 410 3.64 9.37 -0.44
N ARG A 411 3.37 10.34 0.47
CA ARG A 411 2.39 11.41 0.23
C ARG A 411 2.83 12.33 -0.90
N LEU A 412 4.10 12.70 -0.93
CA LEU A 412 4.66 13.55 -1.97
C LEU A 412 4.59 12.87 -3.35
N LEU A 413 4.92 11.58 -3.42
CA LEU A 413 4.83 10.79 -4.65
C LEU A 413 3.39 10.71 -5.17
N LEU A 414 2.38 10.59 -4.30
CA LEU A 414 0.97 10.61 -4.69
C LEU A 414 0.54 11.95 -5.28
N LEU A 415 1.09 13.06 -4.78
CA LEU A 415 0.78 14.40 -5.31
C LEU A 415 1.39 14.63 -6.70
N TRP A 416 2.52 14.00 -6.99
CA TRP A 416 3.27 14.19 -8.24
C TRP A 416 3.11 13.03 -9.22
N SER A 417 2.42 11.95 -8.82
CA SER A 417 2.25 10.77 -9.67
C SER A 417 1.21 11.04 -10.76
N PRO A 418 1.58 10.90 -12.03
CA PRO A 418 0.64 10.92 -13.14
C PRO A 418 -0.18 9.62 -13.27
N PHE A 419 0.11 8.61 -12.45
CA PHE A 419 -0.53 7.30 -12.54
C PHE A 419 -1.76 7.20 -11.64
N ASP A 420 -2.94 7.07 -12.25
CA ASP A 420 -4.21 6.91 -11.55
C ASP A 420 -4.29 5.62 -10.74
N VAL A 421 -3.55 4.60 -11.14
CA VAL A 421 -3.44 3.34 -10.38
C VAL A 421 -2.86 3.61 -8.98
N ALA A 422 -1.95 4.57 -8.83
CA ALA A 422 -1.44 4.99 -7.52
C ALA A 422 -2.54 5.62 -6.66
N ARG A 423 -3.48 6.36 -7.28
CA ARG A 423 -4.66 6.93 -6.62
C ARG A 423 -5.71 5.87 -6.32
N LEU A 424 -5.94 4.92 -7.24
CA LEU A 424 -6.87 3.81 -7.07
C LEU A 424 -6.53 2.97 -5.84
N LEU A 425 -5.28 2.56 -5.70
CA LEU A 425 -4.86 1.65 -4.63
C LEU A 425 -4.56 2.37 -3.32
N GLY A 426 -4.21 3.65 -3.38
CA GLY A 426 -3.90 4.53 -2.24
C GLY A 426 -2.75 4.01 -1.37
N VAL A 427 -1.93 4.90 -0.88
CA VAL A 427 -0.90 4.54 0.11
C VAL A 427 -1.52 4.63 1.49
N THR A 428 -1.73 3.50 2.15
CA THR A 428 -2.21 3.45 3.53
C THR A 428 -1.15 2.88 4.45
N LEU A 429 -1.17 3.36 5.68
CA LEU A 429 -0.31 2.84 6.75
C LEU A 429 -0.87 1.50 7.23
N ASP A 430 -0.29 0.42 6.72
CA ASP A 430 -0.67 -0.94 7.06
C ASP A 430 0.29 -1.56 8.06
N LEU A 431 -0.21 -2.57 8.77
CA LEU A 431 0.63 -3.42 9.63
C LEU A 431 1.78 -4.05 8.83
N ARG A 432 1.59 -4.35 7.54
CA ARG A 432 2.64 -4.87 6.65
C ARG A 432 3.78 -3.88 6.45
N LEU A 433 3.45 -2.60 6.29
CA LEU A 433 4.43 -1.52 6.15
C LEU A 433 5.24 -1.35 7.43
N LEU A 434 4.56 -1.37 8.59
CA LEU A 434 5.22 -1.31 9.89
C LEU A 434 6.13 -2.54 10.12
N ALA A 435 5.67 -3.72 9.78
CA ALA A 435 6.45 -4.95 9.87
C ALA A 435 7.69 -4.91 8.96
N PHE A 436 7.55 -4.42 7.73
CA PHE A 436 8.66 -4.25 6.80
C PHE A 436 9.70 -3.24 7.33
N ALA A 437 9.27 -2.07 7.79
CA ALA A 437 10.16 -1.06 8.37
C ALA A 437 10.89 -1.60 9.62
N SER A 438 10.19 -2.36 10.47
CA SER A 438 10.80 -3.02 11.63
C SER A 438 11.79 -4.10 11.23
N ALA A 439 11.49 -4.89 10.19
CA ALA A 439 12.43 -5.89 9.65
C ALA A 439 13.67 -5.22 9.04
N ALA A 440 13.50 -4.13 8.30
CA ALA A 440 14.62 -3.36 7.75
C ALA A 440 15.52 -2.78 8.85
N ALA A 441 14.93 -2.23 9.93
CA ALA A 441 15.67 -1.76 11.08
C ALA A 441 16.41 -2.91 11.80
N PHE A 442 15.77 -4.08 11.92
CA PHE A 442 16.40 -5.26 12.52
C PHE A 442 17.54 -5.82 11.67
N VAL A 443 17.39 -5.89 10.35
CA VAL A 443 18.47 -6.27 9.43
C VAL A 443 19.64 -5.29 9.54
N SER A 444 19.35 -3.98 9.62
CA SER A 444 20.37 -2.94 9.82
C SER A 444 21.12 -3.07 11.15
N LEU A 445 20.50 -3.70 12.16
CA LEU A 445 21.14 -4.00 13.43
C LEU A 445 22.08 -5.22 13.34
N LEU A 446 21.75 -6.20 12.48
CA LEU A 446 22.53 -7.43 12.33
C LEU A 446 23.78 -7.26 11.43
N LEU A 447 23.72 -6.33 10.48
CA LEU A 447 24.80 -5.96 9.58
C LEU A 447 25.74 -4.95 10.23
#